data_903fbf1ae710141f4e0537a96d542bbc
#
_entry.id   903fbf1ae710141f4e0537a96d542bbc
#
_cell.length_a   1.000
_cell.length_b   1.000
_cell.length_c   1.000
_cell.angle_alpha   90.00
_cell.angle_beta   90.00
_cell.angle_gamma   90.00
#
_symmetry.space_group_name_H-M   'P 1'
#
loop_
_entity.id
_entity.type
_entity.pdbx_description
1 polymer ?
#
loop_
_entity_poly.entity_id
_entity_poly.type
_entity_poly.pdbx_seq_one_letter_code
_entity_poly.pdbx_strand_id
1 'polypeptide(L)'
;LTAAPLGYRFRTAAQAGDFLVTAEVMPPKGGDPSHMLAMARGLKGRVHAVNVTDGSRAVMRMASLAAAVLLQQEGVEAICQMACRDRNRIALQADLLGAHALGLRNLLTLTGDPVKAGDHPEARGVFDLESVRLLKLIDQLNDGADSHGKALTDGPLDLFCGAAVDPQSRSWSGLQRRFEAKVQAGAQFFQSQLITDFDRLAKFMDQIAAGSNRPVLAGIFLLKSAKNATFINRNVPGAQIPQIIVDRLAAAADPLQE
;
A
#
# COMPACT_ATOMS: atom_id res chain seq x y z
N LEU A 1 1.10 6.54 -20.65
CA LEU A 1 0.16 6.72 -19.54
C LEU A 1 -1.22 6.97 -20.11
N THR A 2 -2.24 6.30 -19.59
CA THR A 2 -3.60 6.27 -20.13
C THR A 2 -4.25 7.67 -20.18
N ALA A 3 -5.15 7.88 -21.15
CA ALA A 3 -5.95 9.09 -21.27
C ALA A 3 -7.05 9.22 -20.17
N ALA A 4 -7.14 8.27 -19.24
CA ALA A 4 -8.11 8.27 -18.17
C ALA A 4 -7.95 9.50 -17.25
N PRO A 5 -9.04 10.02 -16.65
CA PRO A 5 -8.99 11.12 -15.71
C PRO A 5 -8.20 10.74 -14.45
N LEU A 6 -7.71 11.74 -13.74
CA LEU A 6 -6.99 11.56 -12.48
C LEU A 6 -7.89 10.82 -11.46
N GLY A 7 -7.31 9.87 -10.75
CA GLY A 7 -8.02 8.93 -9.87
C GLY A 7 -8.37 7.59 -10.54
N TYR A 8 -8.38 7.54 -11.87
CA TYR A 8 -8.73 6.33 -12.63
C TYR A 8 -7.59 5.76 -13.48
N ARG A 9 -6.46 6.46 -13.60
CA ARG A 9 -5.34 6.06 -14.49
C ARG A 9 -4.73 4.74 -14.06
N PHE A 10 -4.47 4.58 -12.76
CA PHE A 10 -3.92 3.34 -12.20
C PHE A 10 -4.89 2.18 -12.39
N ARG A 11 -6.17 2.36 -12.03
CA ARG A 11 -7.22 1.36 -12.22
C ARG A 11 -7.36 0.94 -13.69
N THR A 12 -7.39 1.91 -14.60
CA THR A 12 -7.53 1.64 -16.05
C THR A 12 -6.36 0.83 -16.57
N ALA A 13 -5.13 1.20 -16.20
CA ALA A 13 -3.93 0.46 -16.59
C ALA A 13 -3.92 -0.96 -15.99
N ALA A 14 -4.32 -1.09 -14.71
CA ALA A 14 -4.42 -2.38 -14.03
C ALA A 14 -5.43 -3.31 -14.70
N GLN A 15 -6.59 -2.79 -15.09
CA GLN A 15 -7.64 -3.55 -15.79
C GLN A 15 -7.29 -3.87 -17.25
N ALA A 16 -6.46 -3.05 -17.89
CA ALA A 16 -5.93 -3.33 -19.22
C ALA A 16 -4.82 -4.39 -19.24
N GLY A 17 -4.31 -4.77 -18.07
CA GLY A 17 -3.17 -5.69 -17.97
C GLY A 17 -1.82 -5.04 -18.29
N ASP A 18 -1.72 -3.72 -18.21
CA ASP A 18 -0.48 -2.99 -18.43
C ASP A 18 0.57 -3.34 -17.38
N PHE A 19 1.86 -3.21 -17.74
CA PHE A 19 2.95 -3.28 -16.76
C PHE A 19 2.91 -2.05 -15.85
N LEU A 20 2.49 -2.24 -14.60
CA LEU A 20 2.29 -1.16 -13.66
C LEU A 20 3.60 -0.74 -13.00
N VAL A 21 3.85 0.56 -12.98
CA VAL A 21 4.95 1.16 -12.21
C VAL A 21 4.35 2.14 -11.20
N THR A 22 4.67 1.93 -9.93
CA THR A 22 4.28 2.82 -8.83
C THR A 22 5.51 3.23 -8.02
N ALA A 23 5.44 4.34 -7.33
CA ALA A 23 6.43 4.74 -6.35
C ALA A 23 5.76 4.92 -4.99
N GLU A 24 6.54 5.00 -3.93
CA GLU A 24 6.03 5.22 -2.58
C GLU A 24 6.59 6.51 -2.01
N VAL A 25 5.75 7.29 -1.35
CA VAL A 25 6.14 8.45 -0.55
C VAL A 25 5.60 8.31 0.87
N MET A 26 6.42 8.77 1.81
CA MET A 26 6.02 8.85 3.21
C MET A 26 5.56 10.28 3.52
N PRO A 27 4.36 10.45 4.11
CA PRO A 27 3.95 11.74 4.64
C PRO A 27 4.95 12.29 5.67
N PRO A 28 5.10 13.61 5.80
CA PRO A 28 6.03 14.21 6.76
C PRO A 28 5.61 13.95 8.20
N LYS A 29 6.55 14.09 9.16
CA LYS A 29 6.27 14.11 10.61
C LYS A 29 5.75 15.47 11.11
N GLY A 30 5.71 16.47 10.25
CA GLY A 30 5.22 17.81 10.52
C GLY A 30 4.08 18.23 9.62
N GLY A 31 3.66 19.48 9.73
CA GLY A 31 2.58 20.05 8.91
C GLY A 31 3.01 20.57 7.54
N ASP A 32 4.31 20.59 7.22
CA ASP A 32 4.82 21.07 5.93
C ASP A 32 4.98 19.90 4.93
N PRO A 33 4.18 19.82 3.85
CA PRO A 33 4.26 18.78 2.84
C PRO A 33 5.26 19.08 1.71
N SER A 34 5.95 20.20 1.72
CA SER A 34 6.73 20.72 0.57
C SER A 34 7.71 19.72 0.00
N HIS A 35 8.49 19.02 0.86
CA HIS A 35 9.45 18.01 0.42
C HIS A 35 8.76 16.81 -0.24
N MET A 36 7.67 16.31 0.36
CA MET A 36 6.89 15.20 -0.20
C MET A 36 6.32 15.57 -1.57
N LEU A 37 5.76 16.78 -1.70
CA LEU A 37 5.19 17.28 -2.96
C LEU A 37 6.27 17.47 -4.03
N ALA A 38 7.45 17.96 -3.67
CA ALA A 38 8.58 18.08 -4.60
C ALA A 38 9.00 16.70 -5.15
N MET A 39 9.08 15.68 -4.30
CA MET A 39 9.34 14.31 -4.76
C MET A 39 8.23 13.81 -5.69
N ALA A 40 6.98 14.01 -5.33
CA ALA A 40 5.83 13.55 -6.13
C ALA A 40 5.78 14.24 -7.51
N ARG A 41 6.08 15.54 -7.59
CA ARG A 41 6.18 16.26 -8.87
C ARG A 41 7.22 15.65 -9.80
N GLY A 42 8.37 15.19 -9.26
CA GLY A 42 9.40 14.49 -10.03
C GLY A 42 8.95 13.13 -10.58
N LEU A 43 7.90 12.54 -10.01
CA LEU A 43 7.31 11.25 -10.44
C LEU A 43 6.16 11.42 -11.42
N LYS A 44 5.62 12.63 -11.55
CA LYS A 44 4.47 12.92 -12.42
C LYS A 44 4.75 12.53 -13.88
N GLY A 45 3.87 11.69 -14.42
CA GLY A 45 4.01 11.17 -15.80
C GLY A 45 5.03 10.04 -15.96
N ARG A 46 5.77 9.66 -14.90
CA ARG A 46 6.74 8.56 -14.91
C ARG A 46 6.23 7.28 -14.26
N VAL A 47 5.21 7.41 -13.40
CA VAL A 47 4.57 6.30 -12.71
C VAL A 47 3.07 6.36 -12.90
N HIS A 48 2.38 5.23 -12.76
CA HIS A 48 0.92 5.14 -12.86
C HIS A 48 0.24 5.73 -11.63
N ALA A 49 0.83 5.52 -10.45
CA ALA A 49 0.37 6.11 -9.19
C ALA A 49 1.49 6.17 -8.15
N VAL A 50 1.28 6.96 -7.11
CA VAL A 50 2.17 7.07 -5.96
C VAL A 50 1.45 6.55 -4.71
N ASN A 51 2.04 5.55 -4.06
CA ASN A 51 1.58 5.03 -2.77
C ASN A 51 1.89 6.04 -1.66
N VAL A 52 0.90 6.34 -0.85
CA VAL A 52 1.01 7.24 0.31
C VAL A 52 0.84 6.41 1.57
N THR A 53 1.91 6.24 2.34
CA THR A 53 1.92 5.36 3.52
C THR A 53 1.10 5.91 4.68
N ASP A 54 0.47 5.02 5.46
CA ASP A 54 -0.36 5.37 6.62
C ASP A 54 0.32 4.93 7.92
N GLY A 55 1.16 5.80 8.48
CA GLY A 55 1.86 5.56 9.73
C GLY A 55 2.67 4.25 9.75
N SER A 56 3.42 3.99 8.66
CA SER A 56 4.27 2.80 8.53
C SER A 56 5.12 2.59 9.78
N ARG A 57 5.20 1.36 10.27
CA ARG A 57 5.85 0.96 11.52
C ARG A 57 5.28 1.66 12.77
N ALA A 58 4.01 2.04 12.74
CA ALA A 58 3.34 2.78 13.82
C ALA A 58 4.04 4.11 14.21
N VAL A 59 4.70 4.76 13.26
CA VAL A 59 5.36 6.05 13.45
C VAL A 59 4.39 7.18 13.10
N MET A 60 4.23 8.16 13.99
CA MET A 60 3.37 9.32 13.79
C MET A 60 3.79 10.13 12.56
N ARG A 61 2.84 10.39 11.67
CA ARG A 61 3.00 11.18 10.45
C ARG A 61 1.70 11.91 10.10
N MET A 62 1.77 12.84 9.15
CA MET A 62 0.58 13.42 8.53
C MET A 62 -0.34 12.30 8.00
N ALA A 63 -1.65 12.46 8.15
CA ALA A 63 -2.64 11.47 7.69
C ALA A 63 -2.47 11.17 6.20
N SER A 64 -2.48 9.88 5.84
CA SER A 64 -2.33 9.41 4.46
C SER A 64 -3.38 10.01 3.53
N LEU A 65 -4.62 10.14 3.99
CA LEU A 65 -5.71 10.74 3.24
C LEU A 65 -5.41 12.21 2.88
N ALA A 66 -4.97 13.01 3.84
CA ALA A 66 -4.61 14.42 3.59
C ALA A 66 -3.45 14.52 2.60
N ALA A 67 -2.40 13.71 2.79
CA ALA A 67 -1.25 13.68 1.90
C ALA A 67 -1.64 13.21 0.47
N ALA A 68 -2.51 12.21 0.34
CA ALA A 68 -2.99 11.73 -0.96
C ALA A 68 -3.80 12.80 -1.72
N VAL A 69 -4.64 13.56 -1.01
CA VAL A 69 -5.37 14.70 -1.60
C VAL A 69 -4.41 15.76 -2.11
N LEU A 70 -3.40 16.12 -1.32
CA LEU A 70 -2.37 17.08 -1.75
C LEU A 70 -1.60 16.59 -2.99
N LEU A 71 -1.29 15.30 -3.11
CA LEU A 71 -0.70 14.74 -4.33
C LEU A 71 -1.63 14.88 -5.52
N GLN A 72 -2.92 14.60 -5.36
CA GLN A 72 -3.89 14.75 -6.44
C GLN A 72 -4.03 16.21 -6.91
N GLN A 73 -3.97 17.18 -6.03
CA GLN A 73 -3.95 18.60 -6.37
C GLN A 73 -2.74 18.98 -7.24
N GLU A 74 -1.62 18.29 -7.08
CA GLU A 74 -0.44 18.40 -7.94
C GLU A 74 -0.59 17.63 -9.29
N GLY A 75 -1.71 16.94 -9.49
CA GLY A 75 -1.97 16.13 -10.68
C GLY A 75 -1.20 14.80 -10.69
N VAL A 76 -0.83 14.30 -9.51
CA VAL A 76 -0.20 12.99 -9.28
C VAL A 76 -1.25 12.04 -8.75
N GLU A 77 -1.47 10.91 -9.42
CA GLU A 77 -2.43 9.91 -8.95
C GLU A 77 -1.92 9.21 -7.70
N ALA A 78 -2.77 9.13 -6.67
CA ALA A 78 -2.42 8.53 -5.39
C ALA A 78 -3.09 7.17 -5.18
N ILE A 79 -2.37 6.24 -4.54
CA ILE A 79 -2.92 5.08 -3.84
C ILE A 79 -2.83 5.41 -2.36
N CYS A 80 -3.97 5.70 -1.73
CA CYS A 80 -4.02 6.04 -0.31
C CYS A 80 -3.99 4.75 0.53
N GLN A 81 -2.96 4.55 1.33
CA GLN A 81 -2.94 3.45 2.31
C GLN A 81 -3.86 3.79 3.48
N MET A 82 -4.58 2.79 3.98
CA MET A 82 -5.49 2.94 5.12
C MET A 82 -5.30 1.78 6.10
N ALA A 83 -4.80 2.11 7.30
CA ALA A 83 -4.54 1.16 8.37
C ALA A 83 -5.71 1.13 9.38
N CYS A 84 -6.09 -0.08 9.80
CA CYS A 84 -7.10 -0.29 10.84
C CYS A 84 -6.58 0.00 12.25
N ARG A 85 -5.27 0.12 12.44
CA ARG A 85 -4.64 0.30 13.76
C ARG A 85 -5.22 1.44 14.57
N ASP A 86 -5.43 2.59 13.96
CA ASP A 86 -5.74 3.84 14.67
C ASP A 86 -7.21 4.23 14.56
N ARG A 87 -8.04 3.43 13.87
CA ARG A 87 -9.42 3.77 13.50
C ARG A 87 -10.41 2.67 13.84
N ASN A 88 -11.55 3.03 14.42
CA ASN A 88 -12.70 2.12 14.47
C ASN A 88 -13.48 2.16 13.14
N ARG A 89 -14.48 1.28 12.99
CA ARG A 89 -15.27 1.18 11.75
C ARG A 89 -16.06 2.43 11.40
N ILE A 90 -16.40 3.28 12.39
CA ILE A 90 -17.06 4.57 12.12
C ILE A 90 -16.07 5.52 11.45
N ALA A 91 -14.87 5.65 12.01
CA ALA A 91 -13.82 6.51 11.46
C ALA A 91 -13.36 6.01 10.09
N LEU A 92 -13.23 4.68 9.90
CA LEU A 92 -12.86 4.10 8.60
C LEU A 92 -13.91 4.42 7.54
N GLN A 93 -15.21 4.28 7.83
CA GLN A 93 -16.28 4.65 6.90
C GLN A 93 -16.27 6.13 6.59
N ALA A 94 -16.12 6.99 7.60
CA ALA A 94 -16.05 8.44 7.42
C ALA A 94 -14.88 8.85 6.52
N ASP A 95 -13.69 8.26 6.74
CA ASP A 95 -12.51 8.49 5.90
C ASP A 95 -12.72 7.99 4.46
N LEU A 96 -13.39 6.85 4.25
CA LEU A 96 -13.70 6.31 2.93
C LEU A 96 -14.68 7.19 2.15
N LEU A 97 -15.73 7.67 2.80
CA LEU A 97 -16.68 8.64 2.22
C LEU A 97 -15.94 9.93 1.86
N GLY A 98 -15.12 10.44 2.78
CA GLY A 98 -14.30 11.64 2.55
C GLY A 98 -13.29 11.46 1.40
N ALA A 99 -12.60 10.31 1.34
CA ALA A 99 -11.69 9.97 0.25
C ALA A 99 -12.41 10.01 -1.11
N HIS A 100 -13.59 9.36 -1.19
CA HIS A 100 -14.39 9.35 -2.40
C HIS A 100 -14.86 10.76 -2.80
N ALA A 101 -15.36 11.56 -1.86
CA ALA A 101 -15.82 12.93 -2.10
C ALA A 101 -14.69 13.84 -2.60
N LEU A 102 -13.45 13.62 -2.12
CA LEU A 102 -12.25 14.35 -2.51
C LEU A 102 -11.59 13.81 -3.81
N GLY A 103 -12.21 12.85 -4.48
CA GLY A 103 -11.74 12.30 -5.75
C GLY A 103 -10.68 11.21 -5.64
N LEU A 104 -10.31 10.75 -4.43
CA LEU A 104 -9.46 9.59 -4.27
C LEU A 104 -10.25 8.32 -4.66
N ARG A 105 -9.62 7.47 -5.47
CA ARG A 105 -10.26 6.23 -5.95
C ARG A 105 -9.45 4.99 -5.59
N ASN A 106 -8.13 5.10 -5.52
CA ASN A 106 -7.27 3.95 -5.29
C ASN A 106 -6.86 3.88 -3.82
N LEU A 107 -7.10 2.74 -3.19
CA LEU A 107 -6.82 2.48 -1.78
C LEU A 107 -5.99 1.21 -1.61
N LEU A 108 -5.13 1.17 -0.59
CA LEU A 108 -4.47 -0.04 -0.13
C LEU A 108 -4.86 -0.30 1.33
N THR A 109 -5.57 -1.40 1.57
CA THR A 109 -6.04 -1.75 2.91
C THR A 109 -4.97 -2.47 3.71
N LEU A 110 -4.76 -2.01 4.94
CA LEU A 110 -3.76 -2.55 5.86
C LEU A 110 -4.39 -2.83 7.23
N THR A 111 -3.94 -3.88 7.90
CA THR A 111 -4.23 -4.05 9.33
C THR A 111 -3.48 -3.00 10.15
N GLY A 112 -2.25 -2.71 9.75
CA GLY A 112 -1.33 -1.80 10.45
C GLY A 112 -0.38 -2.56 11.39
N ASP A 113 0.80 -1.99 11.60
CA ASP A 113 1.81 -2.52 12.52
C ASP A 113 1.37 -2.33 13.98
N PRO A 114 1.80 -3.20 14.90
CA PRO A 114 1.51 -3.01 16.33
C PRO A 114 2.03 -1.66 16.83
N VAL A 115 1.24 -0.96 17.64
CA VAL A 115 1.58 0.36 18.20
C VAL A 115 2.95 0.35 18.90
N LYS A 116 3.27 -0.73 19.60
CA LYS A 116 4.55 -0.91 20.31
C LYS A 116 5.79 -0.89 19.41
N ALA A 117 5.62 -1.04 18.09
CA ALA A 117 6.72 -0.97 17.12
C ALA A 117 7.08 0.47 16.72
N GLY A 118 6.26 1.45 17.13
CA GLY A 118 6.36 2.85 16.72
C GLY A 118 7.02 3.77 17.75
N ASP A 119 6.83 5.06 17.53
CA ASP A 119 7.40 6.13 18.35
C ASP A 119 6.48 6.61 19.49
N HIS A 120 5.26 6.03 19.59
CA HIS A 120 4.31 6.27 20.69
C HIS A 120 3.82 4.92 21.24
N PRO A 121 4.69 4.11 21.88
CA PRO A 121 4.35 2.73 22.27
C PRO A 121 3.24 2.66 23.34
N GLU A 122 2.96 3.73 24.04
CA GLU A 122 1.87 3.90 25.03
C GLU A 122 0.51 4.19 24.38
N ALA A 123 0.47 4.56 23.11
CA ALA A 123 -0.79 4.84 22.42
C ALA A 123 -1.64 3.57 22.33
N ARG A 124 -2.96 3.73 22.39
CA ARG A 124 -3.89 2.60 22.33
C ARG A 124 -4.24 2.26 20.89
N GLY A 125 -3.86 1.07 20.43
CA GLY A 125 -4.34 0.53 19.15
C GLY A 125 -5.83 0.21 19.19
N VAL A 126 -6.54 0.51 18.12
CA VAL A 126 -8.00 0.29 18.01
C VAL A 126 -8.29 -1.07 17.40
N PHE A 127 -7.79 -1.36 16.19
CA PHE A 127 -7.96 -2.64 15.48
C PHE A 127 -9.40 -3.20 15.54
N ASP A 128 -10.42 -2.33 15.39
CA ASP A 128 -11.82 -2.76 15.32
C ASP A 128 -12.07 -3.66 14.10
N LEU A 129 -11.38 -3.36 13.00
CA LEU A 129 -11.30 -4.21 11.82
C LEU A 129 -9.84 -4.63 11.57
N GLU A 130 -9.68 -5.59 10.66
CA GLU A 130 -8.41 -5.95 10.02
C GLU A 130 -8.58 -5.86 8.49
N SER A 131 -7.50 -6.00 7.74
CA SER A 131 -7.50 -5.68 6.30
C SER A 131 -8.56 -6.42 5.47
N VAL A 132 -8.87 -7.69 5.79
CA VAL A 132 -9.91 -8.46 5.07
C VAL A 132 -11.30 -7.91 5.36
N ARG A 133 -11.58 -7.54 6.61
CA ARG A 133 -12.86 -6.93 6.97
C ARG A 133 -12.99 -5.51 6.43
N LEU A 134 -11.88 -4.77 6.35
CA LEU A 134 -11.88 -3.45 5.71
C LEU A 134 -12.18 -3.56 4.21
N LEU A 135 -11.61 -4.56 3.51
CA LEU A 135 -11.95 -4.84 2.11
C LEU A 135 -13.45 -5.09 1.93
N LYS A 136 -14.04 -5.98 2.75
CA LYS A 136 -15.48 -6.26 2.71
C LYS A 136 -16.33 -5.02 2.98
N LEU A 137 -15.90 -4.17 3.91
CA LEU A 137 -16.58 -2.91 4.19
C LEU A 137 -16.56 -1.97 2.98
N ILE A 138 -15.41 -1.89 2.26
CA ILE A 138 -15.31 -1.07 1.06
C ILE A 138 -16.19 -1.63 -0.06
N ASP A 139 -16.24 -2.95 -0.20
CA ASP A 139 -17.12 -3.63 -1.16
C ASP A 139 -18.59 -3.28 -0.88
N GLN A 140 -19.03 -3.34 0.38
CA GLN A 140 -20.37 -2.91 0.79
C GLN A 140 -20.66 -1.42 0.49
N LEU A 141 -19.67 -0.53 0.73
CA LEU A 141 -19.81 0.88 0.39
C LEU A 141 -19.87 1.10 -1.13
N ASN A 142 -19.14 0.32 -1.90
CA ASN A 142 -19.24 0.32 -3.37
C ASN A 142 -20.58 -0.24 -3.86
N ASP A 143 -21.24 -1.09 -3.08
CA ASP A 143 -22.63 -1.54 -3.34
C ASP A 143 -23.69 -0.55 -2.83
N GLY A 144 -23.28 0.56 -2.20
CA GLY A 144 -24.17 1.61 -1.71
C GLY A 144 -24.73 1.38 -0.32
N ALA A 145 -24.11 0.54 0.51
CA ALA A 145 -24.53 0.26 1.87
C ALA A 145 -23.41 0.45 2.90
N ASP A 146 -23.76 0.87 4.12
CA ASP A 146 -22.85 0.96 5.25
C ASP A 146 -22.54 -0.40 5.89
N SER A 147 -21.72 -0.43 6.94
CA SER A 147 -21.33 -1.66 7.65
C SER A 147 -22.50 -2.43 8.32
N HIS A 148 -23.67 -1.83 8.41
CA HIS A 148 -24.91 -2.42 8.94
C HIS A 148 -25.91 -2.77 7.83
N GLY A 149 -25.56 -2.57 6.55
CA GLY A 149 -26.44 -2.79 5.41
C GLY A 149 -27.45 -1.67 5.17
N LYS A 150 -27.30 -0.52 5.83
CA LYS A 150 -28.15 0.65 5.58
C LYS A 150 -27.70 1.38 4.33
N ALA A 151 -28.62 1.70 3.44
CA ALA A 151 -28.35 2.40 2.20
C ALA A 151 -27.68 3.77 2.44
N LEU A 152 -26.67 4.07 1.64
CA LEU A 152 -26.06 5.40 1.59
C LEU A 152 -27.01 6.39 0.91
N THR A 153 -27.04 7.63 1.36
CA THR A 153 -27.94 8.67 0.85
C THR A 153 -27.69 9.05 -0.60
N ASP A 154 -26.42 9.04 -1.00
CA ASP A 154 -25.97 9.52 -2.32
C ASP A 154 -25.55 8.37 -3.27
N GLY A 155 -25.93 7.14 -2.93
CA GLY A 155 -25.67 5.94 -3.72
C GLY A 155 -24.28 5.32 -3.48
N PRO A 156 -23.88 4.40 -4.36
CA PRO A 156 -22.64 3.63 -4.22
C PRO A 156 -21.38 4.48 -4.37
N LEU A 157 -20.30 4.03 -3.70
CA LEU A 157 -18.98 4.56 -3.94
C LEU A 157 -18.35 3.89 -5.18
N ASP A 158 -17.22 4.44 -5.64
CA ASP A 158 -16.43 3.85 -6.72
C ASP A 158 -14.94 3.84 -6.31
N LEU A 159 -14.60 2.90 -5.41
CA LEU A 159 -13.26 2.74 -4.85
C LEU A 159 -12.59 1.49 -5.42
N PHE A 160 -11.36 1.64 -5.89
CA PHE A 160 -10.51 0.56 -6.39
C PHE A 160 -9.52 0.15 -5.30
N CYS A 161 -9.74 -1.00 -4.69
CA CYS A 161 -9.06 -1.40 -3.46
C CYS A 161 -8.09 -2.54 -3.66
N GLY A 162 -6.90 -2.39 -3.10
CA GLY A 162 -5.90 -3.42 -3.00
C GLY A 162 -5.60 -3.84 -1.56
N ALA A 163 -4.77 -4.86 -1.44
CA ALA A 163 -4.30 -5.39 -0.18
C ALA A 163 -2.81 -5.74 -0.21
N ALA A 164 -2.17 -5.73 0.96
CA ALA A 164 -0.79 -6.18 1.07
C ALA A 164 -0.68 -7.71 0.97
N VAL A 165 0.42 -8.19 0.42
CA VAL A 165 0.81 -9.61 0.38
C VAL A 165 2.30 -9.75 0.68
N ASP A 166 2.69 -10.87 1.29
CA ASP A 166 4.10 -11.20 1.51
C ASP A 166 4.44 -12.54 0.85
N PRO A 167 4.93 -12.52 -0.41
CA PRO A 167 5.35 -13.72 -1.13
C PRO A 167 6.45 -14.51 -0.42
N GLN A 168 7.22 -13.88 0.44
CA GLN A 168 8.33 -14.46 1.21
C GLN A 168 7.91 -15.03 2.57
N SER A 169 6.59 -15.05 2.86
CA SER A 169 6.04 -15.63 4.09
C SER A 169 6.52 -17.06 4.32
N ARG A 170 6.93 -17.38 5.55
CA ARG A 170 7.42 -18.72 5.91
C ARG A 170 6.36 -19.80 5.73
N SER A 171 5.10 -19.49 5.99
CA SER A 171 3.97 -20.42 5.83
C SER A 171 3.35 -20.27 4.46
N TRP A 172 3.65 -21.20 3.54
CA TRP A 172 3.10 -21.20 2.19
C TRP A 172 1.57 -21.37 2.18
N SER A 173 1.05 -22.36 2.90
CA SER A 173 -0.42 -22.57 3.02
C SER A 173 -1.12 -21.41 3.72
N GLY A 174 -0.45 -20.77 4.69
CA GLY A 174 -0.96 -19.55 5.34
C GLY A 174 -0.97 -18.35 4.40
N LEU A 175 0.05 -18.21 3.55
CA LEU A 175 0.09 -17.19 2.49
C LEU A 175 -1.08 -17.36 1.53
N GLN A 176 -1.26 -18.58 1.00
CA GLN A 176 -2.35 -18.90 0.07
C GLN A 176 -3.72 -18.58 0.68
N ARG A 177 -4.02 -19.09 1.88
CA ARG A 177 -5.31 -18.80 2.55
C ARG A 177 -5.56 -17.31 2.75
N ARG A 178 -4.53 -16.54 3.16
CA ARG A 178 -4.66 -15.08 3.34
C ARG A 178 -4.87 -14.36 2.02
N PHE A 179 -4.18 -14.78 0.97
CA PHE A 179 -4.34 -14.22 -0.37
C PHE A 179 -5.77 -14.48 -0.88
N GLU A 180 -6.23 -15.73 -0.87
CA GLU A 180 -7.57 -16.12 -1.28
C GLU A 180 -8.67 -15.38 -0.49
N ALA A 181 -8.51 -15.27 0.83
CA ALA A 181 -9.44 -14.52 1.67
C ALA A 181 -9.54 -13.03 1.27
N LYS A 182 -8.42 -12.41 0.87
CA LYS A 182 -8.40 -11.02 0.37
C LYS A 182 -9.02 -10.89 -1.02
N VAL A 183 -8.77 -11.85 -1.92
CA VAL A 183 -9.45 -11.90 -3.23
C VAL A 183 -10.96 -12.00 -3.05
N GLN A 184 -11.42 -12.94 -2.19
CA GLN A 184 -12.86 -13.13 -1.88
C GLN A 184 -13.49 -11.92 -1.18
N ALA A 185 -12.69 -11.12 -0.47
CA ALA A 185 -13.12 -9.90 0.19
C ALA A 185 -13.13 -8.66 -0.73
N GLY A 186 -12.87 -8.82 -2.03
CA GLY A 186 -12.96 -7.74 -3.02
C GLY A 186 -11.62 -7.06 -3.35
N ALA A 187 -10.46 -7.62 -2.97
CA ALA A 187 -9.17 -7.05 -3.39
C ALA A 187 -9.03 -7.10 -4.92
N GLN A 188 -8.72 -5.95 -5.52
CA GLN A 188 -8.63 -5.77 -6.98
C GLN A 188 -7.19 -5.68 -7.46
N PHE A 189 -6.24 -5.44 -6.57
CA PHE A 189 -4.80 -5.53 -6.80
C PHE A 189 -4.09 -5.89 -5.49
N PHE A 190 -2.81 -6.25 -5.60
CA PHE A 190 -1.97 -6.54 -4.44
C PHE A 190 -0.69 -5.73 -4.50
N GLN A 191 -0.16 -5.39 -3.34
CA GLN A 191 1.18 -4.82 -3.18
C GLN A 191 1.99 -5.72 -2.25
N SER A 192 3.16 -6.18 -2.72
CA SER A 192 4.02 -7.03 -1.90
C SER A 192 4.78 -6.23 -0.85
N GLN A 193 5.27 -6.94 0.17
CA GLN A 193 6.41 -6.48 0.96
C GLN A 193 7.65 -6.37 0.06
N LEU A 194 8.74 -5.80 0.61
CA LEU A 194 10.03 -5.76 -0.07
C LEU A 194 10.45 -7.16 -0.55
N ILE A 195 10.65 -7.31 -1.85
CA ILE A 195 11.10 -8.55 -2.47
C ILE A 195 12.63 -8.59 -2.49
N THR A 196 13.18 -9.65 -1.91
CA THR A 196 14.61 -9.95 -1.91
C THR A 196 14.89 -11.35 -2.44
N ASP A 197 13.84 -12.17 -2.59
CA ASP A 197 13.85 -13.53 -3.14
C ASP A 197 12.90 -13.59 -4.36
N PHE A 198 13.48 -13.45 -5.54
CA PHE A 198 12.73 -13.43 -6.80
C PHE A 198 12.19 -14.81 -7.17
N ASP A 199 12.84 -15.90 -6.77
CA ASP A 199 12.36 -17.27 -7.03
C ASP A 199 11.07 -17.52 -6.23
N ARG A 200 11.03 -17.03 -5.00
CA ARG A 200 9.80 -17.07 -4.19
C ARG A 200 8.69 -16.22 -4.75
N LEU A 201 9.01 -15.03 -5.28
CA LEU A 201 8.03 -14.20 -5.96
C LEU A 201 7.48 -14.93 -7.20
N ALA A 202 8.35 -15.47 -8.05
CA ALA A 202 7.96 -16.22 -9.24
C ALA A 202 7.04 -17.40 -8.88
N LYS A 203 7.43 -18.19 -7.87
CA LYS A 203 6.62 -19.30 -7.36
C LYS A 203 5.25 -18.83 -6.84
N PHE A 204 5.21 -17.72 -6.13
CA PHE A 204 3.94 -17.13 -5.65
C PHE A 204 3.06 -16.71 -6.83
N MET A 205 3.63 -16.05 -7.82
CA MET A 205 2.89 -15.61 -9.01
C MET A 205 2.29 -16.80 -9.76
N ASP A 206 3.08 -17.87 -9.97
CA ASP A 206 2.65 -19.08 -10.67
C ASP A 206 1.61 -19.89 -9.90
N GLN A 207 1.84 -20.19 -8.62
CA GLN A 207 1.07 -21.16 -7.86
C GLN A 207 -0.11 -20.59 -7.08
N ILE A 208 -0.09 -19.30 -6.75
CA ILE A 208 -1.12 -18.67 -5.91
C ILE A 208 -1.82 -17.53 -6.65
N ALA A 209 -1.07 -16.61 -7.25
CA ALA A 209 -1.66 -15.39 -7.80
C ALA A 209 -2.27 -15.58 -9.19
N ALA A 210 -1.75 -16.48 -10.02
CA ALA A 210 -2.13 -16.64 -11.43
C ALA A 210 -3.64 -16.84 -11.63
N GLY A 211 -4.29 -17.65 -10.78
CA GLY A 211 -5.73 -17.91 -10.87
C GLY A 211 -6.64 -16.75 -10.50
N SER A 212 -6.11 -15.68 -9.90
CA SER A 212 -6.91 -14.55 -9.43
C SER A 212 -7.16 -13.46 -10.47
N ASN A 213 -6.33 -13.41 -11.53
CA ASN A 213 -6.29 -12.31 -12.51
C ASN A 213 -6.15 -10.91 -11.87
N ARG A 214 -5.48 -10.84 -10.71
CA ARG A 214 -5.25 -9.57 -10.00
C ARG A 214 -3.78 -9.16 -10.15
N PRO A 215 -3.48 -7.91 -10.54
CA PRO A 215 -2.10 -7.45 -10.62
C PRO A 215 -1.44 -7.46 -9.24
N VAL A 216 -0.16 -7.82 -9.21
CA VAL A 216 0.68 -7.79 -8.00
C VAL A 216 1.83 -6.83 -8.24
N LEU A 217 1.85 -5.74 -7.47
CA LEU A 217 2.95 -4.78 -7.44
C LEU A 217 4.08 -5.36 -6.59
N ALA A 218 5.20 -5.71 -7.21
CA ALA A 218 6.38 -6.17 -6.50
C ALA A 218 7.11 -4.99 -5.84
N GLY A 219 7.28 -5.03 -4.53
CA GLY A 219 7.99 -4.01 -3.78
C GLY A 219 9.50 -4.12 -3.99
N ILE A 220 10.09 -3.15 -4.67
CA ILE A 220 11.52 -3.07 -4.91
C ILE A 220 12.09 -1.89 -4.12
N PHE A 221 13.24 -2.07 -3.50
CA PHE A 221 13.93 -1.03 -2.78
C PHE A 221 15.36 -0.86 -3.30
N LEU A 222 15.73 0.39 -3.62
CA LEU A 222 17.08 0.68 -4.04
C LEU A 222 18.00 0.71 -2.81
N LEU A 223 18.88 -0.26 -2.72
CA LEU A 223 19.88 -0.36 -1.65
C LEU A 223 21.01 0.64 -1.91
N LYS A 224 21.20 1.58 -0.98
CA LYS A 224 22.19 2.65 -1.14
C LYS A 224 23.56 2.30 -0.59
N SER A 225 23.68 1.29 0.26
CA SER A 225 24.93 0.86 0.90
C SER A 225 24.71 -0.40 1.74
N ALA A 226 25.78 -1.10 2.09
CA ALA A 226 25.75 -2.21 3.06
C ALA A 226 25.14 -1.80 4.42
N LYS A 227 25.44 -0.57 4.89
CA LYS A 227 24.84 -0.02 6.12
C LYS A 227 23.32 0.12 6.00
N ASN A 228 22.83 0.57 4.85
CA ASN A 228 21.39 0.67 4.56
C ASN A 228 20.73 -0.71 4.51
N ALA A 229 21.34 -1.69 3.83
CA ALA A 229 20.84 -3.06 3.78
C ALA A 229 20.77 -3.69 5.20
N THR A 230 21.82 -3.55 5.98
CA THR A 230 21.86 -4.02 7.38
C THR A 230 20.78 -3.34 8.25
N PHE A 231 20.57 -2.04 8.07
CA PHE A 231 19.51 -1.31 8.77
C PHE A 231 18.13 -1.86 8.41
N ILE A 232 17.88 -2.13 7.13
CA ILE A 232 16.61 -2.71 6.67
C ILE A 232 16.38 -4.08 7.30
N ASN A 233 17.38 -4.97 7.29
CA ASN A 233 17.28 -6.30 7.91
C ASN A 233 16.96 -6.24 9.41
N ARG A 234 17.41 -5.21 10.11
CA ARG A 234 17.18 -5.06 11.56
C ARG A 234 15.84 -4.40 11.89
N ASN A 235 15.35 -3.50 11.03
CA ASN A 235 14.27 -2.58 11.39
C ASN A 235 13.02 -2.71 10.53
N VAL A 236 13.06 -3.46 9.42
CA VAL A 236 11.90 -3.64 8.53
C VAL A 236 11.40 -5.09 8.69
N PRO A 237 10.24 -5.30 9.34
CA PRO A 237 9.68 -6.64 9.51
C PRO A 237 9.48 -7.34 8.17
N GLY A 238 9.95 -8.58 8.08
CA GLY A 238 9.83 -9.40 6.86
C GLY A 238 10.90 -9.15 5.79
N ALA A 239 11.69 -8.08 5.89
CA ALA A 239 12.83 -7.88 5.00
C ALA A 239 13.95 -8.88 5.33
N GLN A 240 14.46 -9.56 4.30
CA GLN A 240 15.54 -10.56 4.42
C GLN A 240 16.52 -10.36 3.26
N ILE A 241 17.27 -9.26 3.30
CA ILE A 241 18.33 -9.00 2.31
C ILE A 241 19.45 -10.02 2.55
N PRO A 242 19.75 -10.89 1.58
CA PRO A 242 20.79 -11.91 1.73
C PRO A 242 22.17 -11.30 2.07
N GLN A 243 22.93 -12.00 2.92
CA GLN A 243 24.26 -11.53 3.34
C GLN A 243 25.19 -11.27 2.16
N ILE A 244 25.11 -12.10 1.11
CA ILE A 244 25.91 -11.91 -0.12
C ILE A 244 25.67 -10.56 -0.78
N ILE A 245 24.44 -10.04 -0.75
CA ILE A 245 24.12 -8.69 -1.28
C ILE A 245 24.74 -7.61 -0.37
N VAL A 246 24.66 -7.80 0.94
CA VAL A 246 25.27 -6.87 1.91
C VAL A 246 26.79 -6.80 1.70
N ASP A 247 27.44 -7.96 1.48
CA ASP A 247 28.88 -8.07 1.27
C ASP A 247 29.30 -7.44 -0.07
N ARG A 248 28.53 -7.66 -1.14
CA ARG A 248 28.74 -7.01 -2.44
C ARG A 248 28.66 -5.48 -2.32
N LEU A 249 27.62 -4.98 -1.68
CA LEU A 249 27.49 -3.52 -1.43
C LEU A 249 28.62 -2.96 -0.56
N ALA A 250 29.20 -3.75 0.36
CA ALA A 250 30.32 -3.35 1.17
C ALA A 250 31.64 -3.28 0.38
N ALA A 251 31.80 -4.15 -0.60
CA ALA A 251 32.98 -4.24 -1.46
C ALA A 251 32.92 -3.30 -2.67
N ALA A 252 31.75 -2.79 -3.03
CA ALA A 252 31.57 -1.95 -4.20
C ALA A 252 32.21 -0.57 -4.02
N ALA A 253 32.90 -0.09 -5.07
CA ALA A 253 33.44 1.27 -5.10
C ALA A 253 32.32 2.32 -5.16
N ASP A 254 31.23 2.02 -5.88
CA ASP A 254 29.98 2.82 -5.90
C ASP A 254 28.78 1.88 -5.69
N PRO A 255 28.23 1.80 -4.48
CA PRO A 255 27.10 0.93 -4.16
C PRO A 255 25.81 1.24 -4.92
N LEU A 256 25.69 2.41 -5.57
CA LEU A 256 24.50 2.76 -6.38
C LEU A 256 24.58 2.22 -7.81
N GLN A 257 25.72 1.70 -8.22
CA GLN A 257 25.94 1.05 -9.52
C GLN A 257 25.98 -0.47 -9.43
N GLU A 258 26.09 -1.04 -8.21
CA GLU A 258 26.05 -2.47 -7.94
C GLU A 258 24.60 -3.00 -7.95
#